data_288b68c81ff25cd752857c8f3b111d19
#
_entry.id   288b68c81ff25cd752857c8f3b111d19
#
_cell.length_a   1.000
_cell.length_b   1.000
_cell.length_c   1.000
_cell.angle_alpha   90.00
_cell.angle_beta   90.00
_cell.angle_gamma   90.00
#
_symmetry.space_group_name_H-M   'P 1'
#
loop_
_entity.id
_entity.type
_entity.pdbx_description
1 polymer ?
#
loop_
_entity_poly.entity_id
_entity_poly.type
_entity_poly.pdbx_seq_one_letter_code
_entity_poly.pdbx_strand_id
1 'polypeptide(L)'
;MNKLSQLDINNKNLVIRVDMNVPIIDGRVADDSRIQACLPTIKKSLNSGAKILLVSHLGRPTEGIFDINLSLRPVADHLSKILDLKVGLISEPSNSLIFNGSSDVQMLENVRFFAGEKDNDIELGKSLGCLGDIYVFDAFGTSHREQASTYAAIFYASTACAGLLLEEEINSLTKALNKSKNPYTAIIGGAKVSTKLNLIKNINAKADHVIVGGGIANTFIKAAGFEAVSYTHLTLPTRLSV
;
A
#
# COMPACT_ATOMS: atom_id res chain seq x y z
N MET A 1 -14.84 5.79 9.54
CA MET A 1 -13.38 5.89 9.25
C MET A 1 -13.02 7.37 9.24
N ASN A 2 -12.11 7.78 10.11
CA ASN A 2 -11.59 9.14 10.12
C ASN A 2 -10.79 9.39 8.82
N LYS A 3 -10.76 10.63 8.37
CA LYS A 3 -10.06 11.06 7.16
C LYS A 3 -9.06 12.15 7.48
N LEU A 4 -7.87 12.07 6.92
CA LEU A 4 -6.83 13.09 7.11
C LEU A 4 -7.31 14.48 6.65
N SER A 5 -8.18 14.50 5.62
CA SER A 5 -8.76 15.74 5.09
C SER A 5 -9.67 16.48 6.10
N GLN A 6 -10.12 15.81 7.15
CA GLN A 6 -11.07 16.30 8.14
C GLN A 6 -10.47 16.51 9.55
N LEU A 7 -9.21 16.11 9.74
CA LEU A 7 -8.52 16.25 11.03
C LEU A 7 -7.68 17.52 11.11
N ASP A 8 -7.57 18.07 12.31
CA ASP A 8 -6.56 19.06 12.59
C ASP A 8 -5.20 18.39 12.78
N ILE A 9 -4.31 18.63 11.84
CA ILE A 9 -2.96 18.08 11.79
C ILE A 9 -1.88 19.16 11.99
N ASN A 10 -2.26 20.37 12.34
CA ASN A 10 -1.32 21.48 12.49
C ASN A 10 -0.30 21.18 13.61
N ASN A 11 0.98 21.25 13.23
CA ASN A 11 2.13 20.99 14.11
C ASN A 11 2.06 19.63 14.85
N LYS A 12 1.41 18.62 14.25
CA LYS A 12 1.31 17.26 14.81
C LYS A 12 2.44 16.37 14.34
N ASN A 13 2.74 15.36 15.14
CA ASN A 13 3.63 14.25 14.77
C ASN A 13 2.80 13.15 14.09
N LEU A 14 3.05 12.92 12.81
CA LEU A 14 2.30 11.94 12.02
C LEU A 14 3.16 10.73 11.71
N VAL A 15 2.64 9.54 11.96
CA VAL A 15 3.17 8.28 11.43
C VAL A 15 2.34 7.92 10.22
N ILE A 16 2.93 7.91 9.02
CA ILE A 16 2.21 7.65 7.77
C ILE A 16 2.66 6.33 7.18
N ARG A 17 1.77 5.33 7.18
CA ARG A 17 2.00 4.04 6.52
C ARG A 17 1.67 4.16 5.04
N VAL A 18 2.70 4.15 4.21
CA VAL A 18 2.63 4.28 2.75
C VAL A 18 3.05 2.99 2.04
N ASP A 19 2.69 2.82 0.77
CA ASP A 19 3.19 1.73 -0.08
C ASP A 19 4.22 2.27 -1.09
N MET A 20 5.48 2.30 -0.66
CA MET A 20 6.62 2.67 -1.49
C MET A 20 7.46 1.44 -1.88
N ASN A 21 6.80 0.30 -2.08
CA ASN A 21 7.43 -0.92 -2.58
C ASN A 21 7.66 -0.81 -4.09
N VAL A 22 8.75 -0.15 -4.46
CA VAL A 22 9.14 0.19 -5.84
C VAL A 22 10.32 -0.65 -6.31
N PRO A 23 10.51 -0.87 -7.62
CA PRO A 23 11.68 -1.56 -8.13
C PRO A 23 12.95 -0.71 -7.92
N ILE A 24 13.99 -1.35 -7.39
CA ILE A 24 15.32 -0.77 -7.23
C ILE A 24 16.26 -1.45 -8.22
N ILE A 25 16.93 -0.68 -9.08
CA ILE A 25 17.92 -1.13 -10.04
C ILE A 25 19.19 -0.30 -9.83
N ASP A 26 20.32 -0.95 -9.68
CA ASP A 26 21.62 -0.30 -9.44
C ASP A 26 21.58 0.75 -8.30
N GLY A 27 20.91 0.40 -7.20
CA GLY A 27 20.77 1.25 -6.02
C GLY A 27 19.90 2.50 -6.24
N ARG A 28 19.09 2.55 -7.30
CA ARG A 28 18.20 3.67 -7.62
C ARG A 28 16.78 3.21 -7.85
N VAL A 29 15.82 4.07 -7.53
CA VAL A 29 14.41 3.86 -7.86
C VAL A 29 14.25 3.88 -9.39
N ALA A 30 13.76 2.78 -9.95
CA ALA A 30 13.55 2.64 -11.41
C ALA A 30 12.16 3.08 -11.86
N ASP A 31 11.16 2.97 -10.98
CA ASP A 31 9.79 3.45 -11.19
C ASP A 31 9.30 4.07 -9.88
N ASP A 32 8.96 5.34 -9.90
CA ASP A 32 8.53 6.10 -8.73
C ASP A 32 7.02 6.35 -8.65
N SER A 33 6.23 5.72 -9.52
CA SER A 33 4.78 5.94 -9.62
C SER A 33 4.06 5.79 -8.27
N ARG A 34 4.47 4.83 -7.42
CA ARG A 34 3.93 4.66 -6.07
C ARG A 34 4.36 5.76 -5.12
N ILE A 35 5.59 6.26 -5.26
CA ILE A 35 6.09 7.39 -4.46
C ILE A 35 5.29 8.64 -4.82
N GLN A 36 5.10 8.89 -6.12
CA GLN A 36 4.31 10.02 -6.61
C GLN A 36 2.87 10.00 -6.09
N ALA A 37 2.25 8.81 -6.03
CA ALA A 37 0.90 8.64 -5.51
C ALA A 37 0.77 9.00 -4.02
N CYS A 38 1.84 8.84 -3.22
CA CYS A 38 1.86 9.19 -1.79
C CYS A 38 2.12 10.69 -1.54
N LEU A 39 2.64 11.44 -2.53
CA LEU A 39 3.03 12.85 -2.34
C LEU A 39 1.89 13.76 -1.87
N PRO A 40 0.64 13.64 -2.33
CA PRO A 40 -0.44 14.50 -1.86
C PRO A 40 -0.60 14.48 -0.34
N THR A 41 -0.57 13.29 0.27
CA THR A 41 -0.66 13.11 1.73
C THR A 41 0.55 13.73 2.43
N ILE A 42 1.76 13.47 1.94
CA ILE A 42 3.00 14.00 2.51
C ILE A 42 3.03 15.54 2.43
N LYS A 43 2.77 16.12 1.26
CA LYS A 43 2.77 17.57 1.05
C LYS A 43 1.71 18.28 1.86
N LYS A 44 0.48 17.71 1.96
CA LYS A 44 -0.57 18.27 2.82
C LYS A 44 -0.10 18.32 4.28
N SER A 45 0.53 17.24 4.76
CA SER A 45 1.02 17.16 6.13
C SER A 45 2.13 18.17 6.39
N LEU A 46 3.10 18.30 5.49
CA LEU A 46 4.19 19.29 5.57
C LEU A 46 3.65 20.73 5.56
N ASN A 47 2.70 21.04 4.69
CA ASN A 47 2.08 22.36 4.60
C ASN A 47 1.30 22.75 5.87
N SER A 48 0.96 21.79 6.71
CA SER A 48 0.35 22.02 8.03
C SER A 48 1.38 22.10 9.16
N GLY A 49 2.69 22.15 8.85
CA GLY A 49 3.75 22.17 9.85
C GLY A 49 3.91 20.84 10.62
N ALA A 50 3.32 19.76 10.14
CA ALA A 50 3.45 18.46 10.76
C ALA A 50 4.84 17.86 10.55
N LYS A 51 5.35 17.15 11.55
CA LYS A 51 6.52 16.28 11.43
C LYS A 51 6.07 14.88 11.04
N ILE A 52 6.80 14.24 10.13
CA ILE A 52 6.37 13.02 9.48
C ILE A 52 7.38 11.89 9.69
N LEU A 53 6.90 10.74 10.16
CA LEU A 53 7.58 9.46 10.03
C LEU A 53 6.87 8.63 8.96
N LEU A 54 7.56 8.34 7.87
CA LEU A 54 7.08 7.42 6.83
C LEU A 54 7.41 5.98 7.23
N VAL A 55 6.42 5.09 7.14
CA VAL A 55 6.58 3.66 7.36
C VAL A 55 6.20 2.94 6.08
N SER A 56 7.14 2.17 5.51
CA SER A 56 6.91 1.41 4.29
C SER A 56 7.60 0.06 4.33
N HIS A 57 7.29 -0.80 3.37
CA HIS A 57 8.00 -2.04 3.14
C HIS A 57 8.65 -2.05 1.76
N LEU A 58 9.70 -2.86 1.60
CA LEU A 58 10.34 -3.13 0.31
C LEU A 58 10.63 -4.63 0.19
N GLY A 59 10.19 -5.24 -0.92
CA GLY A 59 10.43 -6.64 -1.19
C GLY A 59 9.88 -7.61 -0.13
N ARG A 60 10.59 -8.72 0.06
CA ARG A 60 10.20 -9.79 1.01
C ARG A 60 11.43 -10.30 1.79
N PRO A 61 11.98 -9.49 2.69
CA PRO A 61 13.10 -9.93 3.52
C PRO A 61 12.70 -11.03 4.49
N THR A 62 13.71 -11.67 5.07
CA THR A 62 13.56 -12.47 6.28
C THR A 62 13.49 -11.54 7.50
N GLU A 63 12.50 -11.70 8.35
CA GLU A 63 12.35 -10.91 9.58
C GLU A 63 13.56 -11.11 10.51
N GLY A 64 13.94 -10.05 11.19
CA GLY A 64 15.11 -10.02 12.07
C GLY A 64 16.46 -9.95 11.35
N ILE A 65 16.49 -9.98 10.01
CA ILE A 65 17.73 -9.95 9.23
C ILE A 65 17.73 -8.72 8.34
N PHE A 66 18.74 -7.85 8.53
CA PHE A 66 18.96 -6.70 7.65
C PHE A 66 19.55 -7.16 6.31
N ASP A 67 18.95 -6.72 5.21
CA ASP A 67 19.44 -6.92 3.85
C ASP A 67 19.56 -5.55 3.15
N ILE A 68 20.79 -5.16 2.84
CA ILE A 68 21.10 -3.87 2.20
C ILE A 68 20.36 -3.70 0.86
N ASN A 69 20.09 -4.78 0.13
CA ASN A 69 19.39 -4.74 -1.15
C ASN A 69 17.90 -4.44 -0.99
N LEU A 70 17.37 -4.60 0.22
CA LEU A 70 15.98 -4.34 0.58
C LEU A 70 15.85 -3.16 1.57
N SER A 71 16.92 -2.38 1.75
CA SER A 71 16.88 -1.12 2.50
C SER A 71 16.07 -0.07 1.77
N LEU A 72 15.34 0.75 2.54
CA LEU A 72 14.61 1.90 2.02
C LEU A 72 15.50 3.13 1.78
N ARG A 73 16.84 3.02 1.94
CA ARG A 73 17.76 4.13 1.65
C ARG A 73 17.57 4.73 0.25
N PRO A 74 17.50 3.94 -0.84
CA PRO A 74 17.30 4.52 -2.18
C PRO A 74 15.96 5.26 -2.32
N VAL A 75 14.93 4.81 -1.60
CA VAL A 75 13.61 5.47 -1.59
C VAL A 75 13.67 6.79 -0.84
N ALA A 76 14.31 6.84 0.33
CA ALA A 76 14.51 8.06 1.11
C ALA A 76 15.33 9.11 0.33
N ASP A 77 16.40 8.69 -0.35
CA ASP A 77 17.24 9.56 -1.17
C ASP A 77 16.49 10.10 -2.41
N HIS A 78 15.63 9.27 -3.02
CA HIS A 78 14.77 9.68 -4.13
C HIS A 78 13.71 10.67 -3.67
N LEU A 79 13.03 10.38 -2.56
CA LEU A 79 12.02 11.25 -1.97
C LEU A 79 12.60 12.61 -1.54
N SER A 80 13.85 12.63 -1.03
CA SER A 80 14.56 13.87 -0.68
C SER A 80 14.69 14.81 -1.88
N LYS A 81 14.95 14.27 -3.08
CA LYS A 81 15.05 15.05 -4.32
C LYS A 81 13.69 15.59 -4.76
N ILE A 82 12.62 14.78 -4.64
CA ILE A 82 11.28 15.18 -5.04
C ILE A 82 10.73 16.28 -4.13
N LEU A 83 11.00 16.18 -2.83
CA LEU A 83 10.49 17.13 -1.84
C LEU A 83 11.38 18.37 -1.67
N ASP A 84 12.59 18.36 -2.25
CA ASP A 84 13.64 19.37 -2.06
C ASP A 84 13.95 19.62 -0.57
N LEU A 85 13.98 18.51 0.20
CA LEU A 85 14.31 18.52 1.61
C LEU A 85 14.99 17.21 2.02
N LYS A 86 15.71 17.22 3.14
CA LYS A 86 16.37 16.02 3.66
C LYS A 86 15.33 15.06 4.25
N VAL A 87 15.26 13.82 3.73
CA VAL A 87 14.55 12.71 4.35
C VAL A 87 15.55 11.83 5.08
N GLY A 88 15.47 11.79 6.41
CA GLY A 88 16.32 10.94 7.23
C GLY A 88 15.85 9.48 7.19
N LEU A 89 16.78 8.52 7.22
CA LEU A 89 16.45 7.10 7.42
C LEU A 89 16.78 6.69 8.85
N ILE A 90 15.80 6.09 9.54
CA ILE A 90 15.89 5.65 10.94
C ILE A 90 15.85 4.13 10.97
N SER A 91 16.82 3.51 11.63
CA SER A 91 16.94 2.05 11.69
C SER A 91 15.96 1.38 12.65
N GLU A 92 15.50 2.11 13.68
CA GLU A 92 14.64 1.56 14.74
C GLU A 92 13.53 2.55 15.15
N PRO A 93 12.34 2.04 15.51
CA PRO A 93 11.26 2.87 16.01
C PRO A 93 11.55 3.29 17.47
N SER A 94 12.47 4.24 17.68
CA SER A 94 12.77 4.80 18.99
C SER A 94 12.23 6.22 19.12
N ASN A 95 11.51 6.49 20.20
CA ASN A 95 10.78 7.74 20.42
C ASN A 95 11.64 9.01 20.47
N SER A 96 12.91 8.93 20.84
CA SER A 96 13.72 10.11 21.13
C SER A 96 14.27 10.84 19.91
N LEU A 97 14.37 10.20 18.76
CA LEU A 97 15.04 10.75 17.58
C LEU A 97 14.08 11.10 16.42
N ILE A 98 12.89 10.50 16.40
CA ILE A 98 12.02 10.55 15.22
C ILE A 98 11.48 11.96 14.96
N PHE A 99 10.95 12.62 15.96
CA PHE A 99 10.36 13.95 15.80
C PHE A 99 11.22 15.09 16.38
N ASN A 100 12.36 14.75 16.98
CA ASN A 100 13.31 15.73 17.56
C ASN A 100 14.53 15.98 16.68
N GLY A 101 14.61 15.35 15.51
CA GLY A 101 15.68 15.55 14.54
C GLY A 101 15.55 16.87 13.76
N SER A 102 16.59 17.21 12.98
CA SER A 102 16.64 18.41 12.14
C SER A 102 15.84 18.32 10.84
N SER A 103 15.09 17.24 10.61
CA SER A 103 14.30 17.03 9.40
C SER A 103 12.83 16.83 9.74
N ASP A 104 11.96 17.52 9.00
CA ASP A 104 10.51 17.40 9.15
C ASP A 104 9.96 16.08 8.57
N VAL A 105 10.74 15.40 7.73
CA VAL A 105 10.38 14.09 7.19
C VAL A 105 11.47 13.08 7.50
N GLN A 106 11.08 11.99 8.11
CA GLN A 106 11.92 10.84 8.34
C GLN A 106 11.24 9.58 7.79
N MET A 107 12.03 8.60 7.43
CA MET A 107 11.57 7.28 6.97
C MET A 107 12.11 6.22 7.91
N LEU A 108 11.25 5.35 8.40
CA LEU A 108 11.66 4.15 9.10
C LEU A 108 12.25 3.17 8.08
N GLU A 109 13.31 2.46 8.45
CA GLU A 109 13.85 1.37 7.65
C GLU A 109 12.76 0.32 7.41
N ASN A 110 12.94 -0.45 6.34
CA ASN A 110 11.98 -1.45 5.88
C ASN A 110 11.30 -2.17 7.04
N VAL A 111 10.00 -1.90 7.23
CA VAL A 111 9.24 -2.42 8.38
C VAL A 111 9.25 -3.95 8.43
N ARG A 112 9.49 -4.61 7.30
CA ARG A 112 9.59 -6.08 7.22
C ARG A 112 10.90 -6.66 7.75
N PHE A 113 11.86 -5.82 8.15
CA PHE A 113 13.03 -6.28 8.92
C PHE A 113 12.69 -6.52 10.38
N PHE A 114 11.64 -5.88 10.90
CA PHE A 114 11.27 -6.05 12.30
C PHE A 114 10.54 -7.38 12.51
N ALA A 115 11.00 -8.14 13.50
CA ALA A 115 10.34 -9.39 13.90
C ALA A 115 8.92 -9.10 14.36
N GLY A 116 7.98 -9.91 13.91
CA GLY A 116 6.56 -9.78 14.23
C GLY A 116 5.75 -8.90 13.26
N GLU A 117 6.37 -8.26 12.26
CA GLU A 117 5.59 -7.49 11.28
C GLU A 117 4.56 -8.37 10.57
N LYS A 118 4.96 -9.55 10.08
CA LYS A 118 4.06 -10.45 9.34
C LYS A 118 3.01 -11.11 10.23
N ASP A 119 3.37 -11.39 11.48
CA ASP A 119 2.53 -12.12 12.42
C ASP A 119 1.62 -11.19 13.23
N ASN A 120 1.56 -9.90 12.84
CA ASN A 120 0.75 -8.89 13.50
C ASN A 120 1.05 -8.76 15.00
N ASP A 121 2.34 -8.74 15.35
CA ASP A 121 2.78 -8.64 16.73
C ASP A 121 2.24 -7.39 17.41
N ILE A 122 1.66 -7.58 18.60
CA ILE A 122 0.97 -6.51 19.32
C ILE A 122 1.95 -5.46 19.83
N GLU A 123 3.13 -5.86 20.31
CA GLU A 123 4.10 -4.92 20.87
C GLU A 123 4.75 -4.07 19.78
N LEU A 124 5.07 -4.68 18.63
CA LEU A 124 5.50 -3.93 17.46
C LEU A 124 4.38 -2.99 16.97
N GLY A 125 3.15 -3.47 16.92
CA GLY A 125 1.99 -2.65 16.55
C GLY A 125 1.80 -1.45 17.48
N LYS A 126 1.86 -1.65 18.79
CA LYS A 126 1.80 -0.57 19.79
C LYS A 126 2.97 0.40 19.62
N SER A 127 4.19 -0.11 19.44
CA SER A 127 5.36 0.74 19.26
C SER A 127 5.23 1.65 18.05
N LEU A 128 4.68 1.17 16.95
CA LEU A 128 4.44 1.96 15.73
C LEU A 128 3.23 2.90 15.87
N GLY A 129 2.12 2.42 16.44
CA GLY A 129 0.88 3.18 16.57
C GLY A 129 0.94 4.33 17.55
N CYS A 130 1.78 4.22 18.59
CA CYS A 130 1.94 5.22 19.64
C CYS A 130 3.10 6.19 19.41
N LEU A 131 3.84 6.09 18.30
CA LEU A 131 4.98 6.96 18.02
C LEU A 131 4.60 8.41 17.82
N GLY A 132 3.47 8.67 17.19
CA GLY A 132 3.00 10.02 16.86
C GLY A 132 1.63 10.33 17.44
N ASP A 133 1.17 11.54 17.19
CA ASP A 133 -0.18 11.98 17.58
C ASP A 133 -1.26 11.29 16.74
N ILE A 134 -0.96 11.02 15.47
CA ILE A 134 -1.91 10.44 14.51
C ILE A 134 -1.20 9.39 13.66
N TYR A 135 -1.81 8.20 13.54
CA TYR A 135 -1.40 7.16 12.61
C TYR A 135 -2.23 7.27 11.33
N VAL A 136 -1.58 7.60 10.22
CA VAL A 136 -2.22 7.75 8.92
C VAL A 136 -1.97 6.49 8.09
N PHE A 137 -3.02 5.78 7.70
CA PHE A 137 -2.91 4.64 6.80
C PHE A 137 -3.21 5.07 5.37
N ASP A 138 -2.21 4.98 4.51
CA ASP A 138 -2.28 5.46 3.11
C ASP A 138 -1.71 4.42 2.12
N ALA A 139 -2.02 3.16 2.36
CA ALA A 139 -1.47 2.01 1.64
C ALA A 139 -2.55 0.97 1.30
N PHE A 140 -3.53 1.34 0.46
CA PHE A 140 -4.66 0.48 0.10
C PHE A 140 -4.23 -0.91 -0.38
N GLY A 141 -3.18 -1.00 -1.21
CA GLY A 141 -2.65 -2.27 -1.72
C GLY A 141 -2.23 -3.27 -0.65
N THR A 142 -2.03 -2.82 0.60
CA THR A 142 -1.70 -3.67 1.75
C THR A 142 -2.84 -3.83 2.76
N SER A 143 -3.98 -3.18 2.54
CA SER A 143 -5.11 -3.15 3.49
C SER A 143 -5.74 -4.52 3.76
N HIS A 144 -5.53 -5.49 2.87
CA HIS A 144 -5.99 -6.87 3.03
C HIS A 144 -5.07 -7.74 3.90
N ARG A 145 -3.97 -7.18 4.40
CA ARG A 145 -2.98 -7.91 5.21
C ARG A 145 -3.14 -7.53 6.68
N GLU A 146 -3.29 -8.53 7.52
CA GLU A 146 -3.28 -8.39 8.97
C GLU A 146 -1.83 -8.48 9.46
N GLN A 147 -1.14 -7.34 9.49
CA GLN A 147 0.27 -7.21 9.86
C GLN A 147 0.43 -6.09 10.90
N ALA A 148 1.54 -6.07 11.66
CA ALA A 148 1.73 -5.09 12.73
C ALA A 148 1.55 -3.64 12.27
N SER A 149 2.15 -3.25 11.13
CA SER A 149 2.04 -1.89 10.58
C SER A 149 0.72 -1.58 9.86
N THR A 150 -0.07 -2.60 9.49
CA THR A 150 -1.30 -2.40 8.71
C THR A 150 -2.57 -2.71 9.51
N TYR A 151 -2.44 -3.34 10.67
CA TYR A 151 -3.57 -3.67 11.55
C TYR A 151 -3.32 -3.26 13.00
N ALA A 152 -2.38 -3.89 13.72
CA ALA A 152 -2.17 -3.61 15.13
C ALA A 152 -1.81 -2.14 15.39
N ALA A 153 -0.95 -1.51 14.58
CA ALA A 153 -0.60 -0.11 14.73
C ALA A 153 -1.83 0.82 14.60
N ILE A 154 -2.75 0.52 13.69
CA ILE A 154 -4.00 1.27 13.53
C ILE A 154 -4.88 1.11 14.78
N PHE A 155 -4.96 -0.11 15.30
CA PHE A 155 -5.81 -0.43 16.45
C PHE A 155 -5.33 0.24 17.73
N TYR A 156 -4.01 0.31 17.95
CA TYR A 156 -3.40 0.87 19.18
C TYR A 156 -3.06 2.36 19.07
N ALA A 157 -3.15 2.98 17.90
CA ALA A 157 -2.97 4.41 17.76
C ALA A 157 -4.04 5.19 18.53
N SER A 158 -3.65 6.29 19.18
CA SER A 158 -4.58 7.19 19.86
C SER A 158 -5.61 7.79 18.90
N THR A 159 -5.15 8.11 17.69
CA THR A 159 -5.98 8.55 16.57
C THR A 159 -5.45 7.90 15.30
N ALA A 160 -6.33 7.20 14.57
CA ALA A 160 -6.01 6.65 13.26
C ALA A 160 -6.95 7.21 12.18
N CYS A 161 -6.40 7.44 10.98
CA CYS A 161 -7.18 7.93 9.85
C CYS A 161 -6.66 7.40 8.51
N ALA A 162 -7.51 7.52 7.48
CA ALA A 162 -7.12 7.31 6.10
C ALA A 162 -6.34 8.52 5.57
N GLY A 163 -5.25 8.27 4.82
CA GLY A 163 -4.57 9.28 4.02
C GLY A 163 -5.36 9.64 2.76
N LEU A 164 -4.87 10.63 2.02
CA LEU A 164 -5.60 11.15 0.84
C LEU A 164 -5.69 10.13 -0.29
N LEU A 165 -4.62 9.35 -0.53
CA LEU A 165 -4.62 8.30 -1.55
C LEU A 165 -5.63 7.22 -1.21
N LEU A 166 -5.65 6.75 0.03
CA LEU A 166 -6.62 5.76 0.50
C LEU A 166 -8.06 6.28 0.39
N GLU A 167 -8.30 7.55 0.74
CA GLU A 167 -9.62 8.18 0.57
C GLU A 167 -10.07 8.17 -0.90
N GLU A 168 -9.18 8.52 -1.82
CA GLU A 168 -9.46 8.57 -3.25
C GLU A 168 -9.76 7.17 -3.81
N GLU A 169 -8.95 6.16 -3.46
CA GLU A 169 -9.14 4.77 -3.89
C GLU A 169 -10.48 4.21 -3.40
N ILE A 170 -10.82 4.41 -2.11
CA ILE A 170 -12.10 3.98 -1.55
C ILE A 170 -13.27 4.68 -2.22
N ASN A 171 -13.16 6.00 -2.44
CA ASN A 171 -14.22 6.77 -3.10
C ASN A 171 -14.43 6.30 -4.54
N SER A 172 -13.35 6.02 -5.27
CA SER A 172 -13.39 5.54 -6.66
C SER A 172 -14.05 4.17 -6.76
N LEU A 173 -13.66 3.24 -5.88
CA LEU A 173 -14.29 1.91 -5.79
C LEU A 173 -15.75 1.98 -5.38
N THR A 174 -16.07 2.84 -4.41
CA THR A 174 -17.47 3.03 -3.96
C THR A 174 -18.34 3.59 -5.08
N LYS A 175 -17.82 4.55 -5.85
CA LYS A 175 -18.53 5.07 -7.03
C LYS A 175 -18.74 3.99 -8.09
N ALA A 176 -17.69 3.22 -8.39
CA ALA A 176 -17.80 2.13 -9.36
C ALA A 176 -18.83 1.07 -8.96
N LEU A 177 -18.90 0.71 -7.66
CA LEU A 177 -19.79 -0.33 -7.17
C LEU A 177 -21.25 0.12 -6.93
N ASN A 178 -21.46 1.40 -6.60
CA ASN A 178 -22.78 1.88 -6.14
C ASN A 178 -23.43 2.92 -7.07
N LYS A 179 -22.67 3.57 -7.93
CA LYS A 179 -23.12 4.68 -8.78
C LYS A 179 -22.64 4.56 -10.23
N SER A 180 -22.27 3.35 -10.67
CA SER A 180 -21.90 3.13 -12.07
C SER A 180 -23.08 3.47 -12.97
N LYS A 181 -22.82 4.19 -14.06
CA LYS A 181 -23.78 4.32 -15.17
C LYS A 181 -23.81 2.98 -15.90
N ASN A 182 -24.99 2.55 -16.29
CA ASN A 182 -25.13 1.35 -17.10
C ASN A 182 -24.66 1.63 -18.56
N PRO A 183 -23.97 0.68 -19.23
CA PRO A 183 -23.61 -0.64 -18.69
C PRO A 183 -22.37 -0.60 -17.77
N TYR A 184 -22.44 -1.27 -16.61
CA TYR A 184 -21.30 -1.51 -15.73
C TYR A 184 -20.58 -2.80 -16.15
N THR A 185 -19.36 -2.69 -16.67
CA THR A 185 -18.57 -3.83 -17.10
C THR A 185 -17.40 -4.07 -16.13
N ALA A 186 -17.34 -5.26 -15.56
CA ALA A 186 -16.24 -5.68 -14.70
C ALA A 186 -15.27 -6.58 -15.47
N ILE A 187 -13.96 -6.27 -15.40
CA ILE A 187 -12.89 -7.07 -15.99
C ILE A 187 -12.11 -7.74 -14.86
N ILE A 188 -12.08 -9.07 -14.84
CA ILE A 188 -11.43 -9.86 -13.79
C ILE A 188 -10.35 -10.74 -14.39
N GLY A 189 -9.10 -10.47 -14.02
CA GLY A 189 -7.94 -11.27 -14.44
C GLY A 189 -7.26 -11.96 -13.24
N GLY A 190 -6.47 -13.00 -13.53
CA GLY A 190 -5.65 -13.67 -12.53
C GLY A 190 -5.39 -15.14 -12.85
N ALA A 191 -4.52 -15.79 -12.05
CA ALA A 191 -4.11 -17.16 -12.26
C ALA A 191 -5.09 -18.19 -11.65
N LYS A 192 -5.64 -17.91 -10.46
CA LYS A 192 -6.45 -18.87 -9.69
C LYS A 192 -7.85 -18.35 -9.41
N VAL A 193 -8.88 -19.06 -9.86
CA VAL A 193 -10.29 -18.75 -9.57
C VAL A 193 -10.62 -18.90 -8.09
N SER A 194 -10.10 -19.92 -7.42
CA SER A 194 -10.45 -20.27 -6.04
C SER A 194 -10.29 -19.09 -5.06
N THR A 195 -9.27 -18.25 -5.27
CA THR A 195 -9.01 -17.08 -4.42
C THR A 195 -9.94 -15.90 -4.68
N LYS A 196 -10.73 -15.93 -5.76
CA LYS A 196 -11.57 -14.81 -6.22
C LYS A 196 -13.05 -15.17 -6.39
N LEU A 197 -13.47 -16.39 -6.05
CA LEU A 197 -14.84 -16.85 -6.24
C LEU A 197 -15.87 -15.92 -5.58
N ASN A 198 -15.65 -15.51 -4.34
CA ASN A 198 -16.56 -14.62 -3.63
C ASN A 198 -16.60 -13.23 -4.25
N LEU A 199 -15.44 -12.72 -4.69
CA LEU A 199 -15.35 -11.45 -5.43
C LEU A 199 -16.14 -11.52 -6.72
N ILE A 200 -15.96 -12.59 -7.51
CA ILE A 200 -16.66 -12.80 -8.78
C ILE A 200 -18.17 -12.88 -8.56
N LYS A 201 -18.65 -13.64 -7.56
CA LYS A 201 -20.05 -13.70 -7.20
C LYS A 201 -20.65 -12.34 -6.85
N ASN A 202 -19.95 -11.56 -6.01
CA ASN A 202 -20.40 -10.25 -5.57
C ASN A 202 -20.43 -9.23 -6.72
N ILE A 203 -19.45 -9.28 -7.62
CA ILE A 203 -19.39 -8.41 -8.80
C ILE A 203 -20.48 -8.80 -9.80
N ASN A 204 -20.66 -10.11 -10.06
CA ASN A 204 -21.67 -10.61 -11.00
C ASN A 204 -23.11 -10.21 -10.60
N ALA A 205 -23.35 -10.01 -9.30
CA ALA A 205 -24.66 -9.54 -8.82
C ALA A 205 -24.92 -8.05 -9.12
N LYS A 206 -23.90 -7.29 -9.53
CA LYS A 206 -23.97 -5.82 -9.75
C LYS A 206 -23.60 -5.39 -11.16
N ALA A 207 -22.76 -6.17 -11.85
CA ALA A 207 -22.27 -5.83 -13.17
C ALA A 207 -23.24 -6.31 -14.27
N ASP A 208 -23.44 -5.48 -15.29
CA ASP A 208 -24.18 -5.86 -16.49
C ASP A 208 -23.37 -6.83 -17.35
N HIS A 209 -22.03 -6.68 -17.34
CA HIS A 209 -21.10 -7.55 -18.06
C HIS A 209 -19.90 -7.91 -17.20
N VAL A 210 -19.49 -9.17 -17.24
CA VAL A 210 -18.25 -9.64 -16.59
C VAL A 210 -17.34 -10.25 -17.63
N ILE A 211 -16.16 -9.64 -17.80
CA ILE A 211 -15.12 -10.16 -18.68
C ILE A 211 -14.08 -10.87 -17.81
N VAL A 212 -13.78 -12.11 -18.10
CA VAL A 212 -12.76 -12.90 -17.38
C VAL A 212 -11.56 -13.13 -18.27
N GLY A 213 -10.34 -12.94 -17.71
CA GLY A 213 -9.10 -13.10 -18.43
C GLY A 213 -8.06 -13.92 -17.66
N GLY A 214 -6.94 -14.24 -18.30
CA GLY A 214 -5.85 -15.00 -17.70
C GLY A 214 -6.27 -16.44 -17.35
N GLY A 215 -5.60 -17.06 -16.37
CA GLY A 215 -5.90 -18.43 -15.92
C GLY A 215 -7.33 -18.62 -15.38
N ILE A 216 -7.98 -17.55 -14.94
CA ILE A 216 -9.39 -17.59 -14.51
C ILE A 216 -10.29 -17.96 -15.69
N ALA A 217 -10.05 -17.40 -16.88
CA ALA A 217 -10.85 -17.67 -18.07
C ALA A 217 -10.88 -19.17 -18.42
N ASN A 218 -9.75 -19.87 -18.30
CA ASN A 218 -9.67 -21.31 -18.58
C ASN A 218 -10.61 -22.13 -17.69
N THR A 219 -10.79 -21.72 -16.44
CA THR A 219 -11.73 -22.41 -15.53
C THR A 219 -13.18 -22.23 -15.97
N PHE A 220 -13.55 -21.02 -16.44
CA PHE A 220 -14.89 -20.78 -16.97
C PHE A 220 -15.14 -21.49 -18.29
N ILE A 221 -14.17 -21.49 -19.20
CA ILE A 221 -14.23 -22.20 -20.47
C ILE A 221 -14.42 -23.71 -20.24
N LYS A 222 -13.66 -24.29 -19.30
CA LYS A 222 -13.79 -25.70 -18.92
C LYS A 222 -15.16 -25.99 -18.30
N ALA A 223 -15.67 -25.11 -17.43
CA ALA A 223 -16.99 -25.26 -16.82
C ALA A 223 -18.12 -25.16 -17.87
N ALA A 224 -17.90 -24.45 -18.97
CA ALA A 224 -18.82 -24.36 -20.10
C ALA A 224 -18.76 -25.58 -21.04
N GLY A 225 -17.93 -26.59 -20.73
CA GLY A 225 -17.86 -27.85 -21.50
C GLY A 225 -16.80 -27.88 -22.61
N PHE A 226 -15.97 -26.83 -22.71
CA PHE A 226 -14.88 -26.78 -23.67
C PHE A 226 -13.60 -27.35 -23.09
N GLU A 227 -12.74 -27.93 -23.95
CA GLU A 227 -11.41 -28.34 -23.53
C GLU A 227 -10.54 -27.11 -23.25
N ALA A 228 -10.11 -26.93 -21.98
CA ALA A 228 -9.18 -25.91 -21.58
C ALA A 228 -7.88 -26.58 -21.12
N VAL A 229 -6.76 -26.21 -21.74
CA VAL A 229 -5.43 -26.75 -21.46
C VAL A 229 -4.99 -26.30 -20.06
N SER A 230 -4.40 -27.21 -19.29
CA SER A 230 -3.71 -26.86 -18.04
C SER A 230 -2.60 -25.86 -18.35
N TYR A 231 -2.70 -24.66 -17.79
CA TYR A 231 -1.78 -23.56 -18.05
C TYR A 231 -0.42 -23.86 -17.41
N THR A 232 0.49 -24.44 -18.15
CA THR A 232 1.93 -24.45 -17.86
C THR A 232 2.62 -23.74 -19.03
N HIS A 233 3.00 -22.47 -18.84
CA HIS A 233 3.90 -21.71 -19.72
C HIS A 233 3.48 -21.48 -21.18
N LEU A 234 2.32 -20.89 -21.44
CA LEU A 234 2.05 -20.25 -22.71
C LEU A 234 2.05 -18.72 -22.52
N THR A 235 3.12 -18.08 -22.95
CA THR A 235 3.10 -16.67 -23.30
C THR A 235 2.26 -16.54 -24.56
N LEU A 236 1.02 -16.11 -24.42
CA LEU A 236 0.21 -15.72 -25.58
C LEU A 236 0.85 -14.47 -26.20
N PRO A 237 1.12 -14.45 -27.52
CA PRO A 237 1.52 -13.23 -28.19
C PRO A 237 0.38 -12.22 -28.07
N THR A 238 0.67 -11.07 -27.50
CA THR A 238 -0.25 -9.94 -27.32
C THR A 238 -0.51 -9.21 -28.64
N ARG A 239 -0.97 -9.91 -29.67
CA ARG A 239 -1.50 -9.31 -30.88
C ARG A 239 -2.80 -9.99 -31.23
N LEU A 240 -3.89 -9.46 -30.72
CA LEU A 240 -5.19 -9.55 -31.37
C LEU A 240 -5.27 -8.33 -32.31
N SER A 241 -5.09 -8.57 -33.59
CA SER A 241 -5.60 -7.68 -34.62
C SER A 241 -7.11 -7.90 -34.70
N VAL A 242 -7.88 -6.84 -34.54
CA VAL A 242 -9.29 -6.79 -34.89
C VAL A 242 -9.40 -6.70 -36.40
#